data_399df9f121937f9335163c0114faf9b9
#
_entry.id   399df9f121937f9335163c0114faf9b9
#
_cell.length_a   1.000
_cell.length_b   1.000
_cell.length_c   1.000
_cell.angle_alpha   90.00
_cell.angle_beta   90.00
_cell.angle_gamma   90.00
#
_symmetry.space_group_name_H-M   'P 1'
#
loop_
_entity.id
_entity.type
_entity.pdbx_description
1 polymer ?
#
loop_
_entity_poly.entity_id
_entity_poly.type
_entity_poly.pdbx_seq_one_letter_code
_entity_poly.pdbx_strand_id
1 'polypeptide(L)'
;MSLSEAWLKANNGKARNKVEEVADRDSMSVRISPKGKIVFQLRYRFAGKAERLDLGTYPHLSLKDARAKAHEMRALLDQGQNPKVEVRVQQQRYIDASTLSDVFNDWYESYCLKKKKSASDIKSSFELHVLPEIGDLPIDRITLQQWLAILEDLAEEIPSIAERVLTNAKQVLKWAKKRELIEVNPLSDIYAKEDLGIEKNRVKRVLTDEEISMVWKAIDESKTLQKNKIFLKLCLMFGCRNGELRSAKKKDFDLKRKVWIVPVDNNKVGRKTGREIIRPILPEMEELIVEAMAHNDTDYFLTNDNDVTPMGNGASIALPGNIMERLRRHHNYHMNHWTLHDLRRTARTNFSAFTSRDVAELMIGHVMSGEQGTYDYFDYIPQQTAAYEKWLEKLKGITKS
;
A
#
# COMPACT_ATOMS: atom_id res chain seq x y z
N MET A 1 52.58 33.49 -12.91
CA MET A 1 51.49 34.20 -13.63
C MET A 1 50.16 33.55 -13.26
N SER A 2 49.16 34.35 -12.96
CA SER A 2 47.80 33.83 -12.74
C SER A 2 47.18 33.50 -14.09
N LEU A 3 46.54 32.33 -14.24
CA LEU A 3 45.83 31.96 -15.46
C LEU A 3 44.66 32.91 -15.73
N SER A 4 44.34 33.12 -17.03
CA SER A 4 43.18 33.88 -17.47
C SER A 4 42.35 33.08 -18.46
N GLU A 5 41.03 33.39 -18.57
CA GLU A 5 40.16 32.76 -19.56
C GLU A 5 40.66 33.01 -21.00
N ALA A 6 41.18 34.19 -21.28
CA ALA A 6 41.78 34.50 -22.58
C ALA A 6 42.97 33.59 -22.91
N TRP A 7 43.81 33.32 -21.92
CA TRP A 7 44.95 32.41 -22.09
C TRP A 7 44.47 30.95 -22.32
N LEU A 8 43.47 30.46 -21.57
CA LEU A 8 42.91 29.14 -21.76
C LEU A 8 42.28 28.98 -23.16
N LYS A 9 41.49 29.94 -23.57
CA LYS A 9 40.89 29.97 -24.92
C LYS A 9 41.95 29.95 -26.00
N ALA A 10 43.01 30.75 -25.86
CA ALA A 10 44.11 30.82 -26.82
C ALA A 10 44.95 29.55 -26.91
N ASN A 11 44.95 28.68 -25.86
CA ASN A 11 45.78 27.49 -25.76
C ASN A 11 45.00 26.18 -25.91
N ASN A 12 43.69 26.23 -25.86
CA ASN A 12 42.85 25.03 -25.99
C ASN A 12 42.89 24.49 -27.42
N GLY A 13 43.10 23.18 -27.56
CA GLY A 13 43.16 22.49 -28.85
C GLY A 13 44.48 22.68 -29.60
N LYS A 14 45.44 23.49 -29.11
CA LYS A 14 46.75 23.65 -29.76
C LYS A 14 47.66 22.47 -29.48
N ALA A 15 48.11 21.79 -30.52
CA ALA A 15 49.05 20.72 -30.43
C ALA A 15 50.42 21.15 -29.83
N ARG A 16 51.07 20.32 -29.11
CA ARG A 16 52.35 20.53 -28.40
C ARG A 16 53.24 19.33 -28.52
N ASN A 17 54.56 19.56 -28.42
CA ASN A 17 55.52 18.46 -28.49
C ASN A 17 55.54 17.60 -27.23
N LYS A 18 55.13 18.13 -26.08
CA LYS A 18 55.10 17.45 -24.78
C LYS A 18 53.97 17.96 -23.90
N VAL A 19 53.74 17.22 -22.83
CA VAL A 19 52.84 17.68 -21.78
C VAL A 19 53.38 18.94 -21.12
N GLU A 20 52.57 19.99 -20.99
CA GLU A 20 52.95 21.22 -20.31
C GLU A 20 52.07 21.37 -19.03
N GLU A 21 52.68 21.90 -17.98
CA GLU A 21 51.99 22.27 -16.75
C GLU A 21 52.18 23.77 -16.51
N VAL A 22 51.08 24.48 -16.27
CA VAL A 22 51.11 25.91 -15.95
C VAL A 22 50.42 26.13 -14.62
N ALA A 23 51.15 26.69 -13.67
CA ALA A 23 50.64 26.94 -12.33
C ALA A 23 49.67 28.16 -12.35
N ASP A 24 48.65 28.02 -11.51
CA ASP A 24 47.76 29.11 -11.12
C ASP A 24 47.96 29.42 -9.62
N ARG A 25 47.08 30.18 -9.03
CA ARG A 25 47.05 30.43 -7.58
C ARG A 25 46.57 29.21 -6.79
N ASP A 26 46.83 29.23 -5.51
CA ASP A 26 46.26 28.28 -4.53
C ASP A 26 46.56 26.80 -4.85
N SER A 27 47.79 26.49 -5.29
CA SER A 27 48.23 25.16 -5.67
C SER A 27 47.42 24.49 -6.80
N MET A 28 46.59 25.29 -7.50
CA MET A 28 45.95 24.87 -8.74
C MET A 28 46.90 25.01 -9.90
N SER A 29 46.80 24.12 -10.87
CA SER A 29 47.54 24.19 -12.15
C SER A 29 46.67 23.66 -13.26
N VAL A 30 47.07 23.92 -14.51
CA VAL A 30 46.53 23.24 -15.66
C VAL A 30 47.62 22.35 -16.27
N ARG A 31 47.18 21.15 -16.66
CA ARG A 31 47.96 20.22 -17.47
C ARG A 31 47.43 20.22 -18.90
N ILE A 32 48.30 20.45 -19.85
CA ILE A 32 47.97 20.46 -21.27
C ILE A 32 48.57 19.24 -21.93
N SER A 33 47.74 18.42 -22.55
CA SER A 33 48.23 17.26 -23.30
C SER A 33 48.87 17.65 -24.62
N PRO A 34 49.66 16.76 -25.28
CA PRO A 34 50.19 17.01 -26.60
C PRO A 34 49.11 17.34 -27.65
N LYS A 35 47.88 16.84 -27.46
CA LYS A 35 46.74 17.14 -28.33
C LYS A 35 46.03 18.46 -27.99
N GLY A 36 46.55 19.21 -27.02
CA GLY A 36 45.97 20.51 -26.64
C GLY A 36 44.80 20.42 -25.61
N LYS A 37 44.47 19.25 -25.06
CA LYS A 37 43.45 19.13 -24.05
C LYS A 37 43.95 19.71 -22.73
N ILE A 38 43.19 20.63 -22.15
CA ILE A 38 43.52 21.32 -20.90
C ILE A 38 42.72 20.67 -19.75
N VAL A 39 43.43 20.24 -18.71
CA VAL A 39 42.84 19.66 -17.46
C VAL A 39 43.28 20.51 -16.29
N PHE A 40 42.33 21.00 -15.50
CA PHE A 40 42.59 21.64 -14.23
C PHE A 40 42.96 20.62 -13.19
N GLN A 41 44.01 20.89 -12.39
CA GLN A 41 44.53 20.01 -11.36
C GLN A 41 44.77 20.76 -10.07
N LEU A 42 44.49 20.14 -8.95
CA LEU A 42 44.89 20.55 -7.60
C LEU A 42 46.08 19.70 -7.14
N ARG A 43 47.16 20.36 -6.69
CA ARG A 43 48.30 19.71 -6.04
C ARG A 43 48.23 19.93 -4.54
N TYR A 44 48.41 18.87 -3.76
CA TYR A 44 48.32 18.95 -2.31
C TYR A 44 49.23 17.87 -1.65
N ARG A 45 49.41 18.00 -0.35
CA ARG A 45 50.02 16.95 0.47
C ARG A 45 49.02 16.39 1.45
N PHE A 46 48.97 15.08 1.56
CA PHE A 46 48.14 14.41 2.53
C PHE A 46 48.98 13.27 3.21
N ALA A 47 48.98 13.24 4.53
CA ALA A 47 49.78 12.28 5.33
C ALA A 47 51.24 12.19 4.85
N GLY A 48 51.87 13.34 4.55
CA GLY A 48 53.27 13.44 4.09
C GLY A 48 53.51 13.13 2.61
N LYS A 49 52.53 12.64 1.86
CA LYS A 49 52.64 12.27 0.44
C LYS A 49 52.11 13.41 -0.46
N ALA A 50 52.81 13.69 -1.55
CA ALA A 50 52.36 14.60 -2.59
C ALA A 50 51.33 13.90 -3.48
N GLU A 51 50.15 14.52 -3.64
CA GLU A 51 49.04 14.01 -4.42
C GLU A 51 48.58 15.05 -5.47
N ARG A 52 47.86 14.57 -6.48
CA ARG A 52 47.21 15.39 -7.50
C ARG A 52 45.78 14.92 -7.73
N LEU A 53 44.86 15.86 -7.87
CA LEU A 53 43.46 15.62 -8.18
C LEU A 53 43.10 16.37 -9.45
N ASP A 54 42.53 15.69 -10.46
CA ASP A 54 41.96 16.32 -11.63
C ASP A 54 40.59 16.92 -11.27
N LEU A 55 40.44 18.22 -11.46
CA LEU A 55 39.20 18.97 -11.10
C LEU A 55 38.17 18.96 -12.26
N GLY A 56 38.65 18.88 -13.51
CA GLY A 56 37.84 18.84 -14.70
C GLY A 56 38.59 19.40 -15.93
N THR A 57 37.93 19.42 -17.06
CA THR A 57 38.51 19.73 -18.36
C THR A 57 37.91 21.04 -18.91
N TYR A 58 38.75 21.93 -19.41
CA TYR A 58 38.33 23.09 -20.18
C TYR A 58 37.90 22.65 -21.61
N PRO A 59 36.83 23.20 -22.22
CA PRO A 59 35.98 24.33 -21.75
C PRO A 59 34.78 23.89 -20.90
N HIS A 60 34.56 22.61 -20.67
CA HIS A 60 33.40 22.10 -19.86
C HIS A 60 33.42 22.62 -18.42
N LEU A 61 34.58 22.89 -17.86
CA LEU A 61 34.76 23.59 -16.60
C LEU A 61 35.42 24.96 -16.87
N SER A 62 34.80 26.04 -16.42
CA SER A 62 35.40 27.40 -16.53
C SER A 62 36.55 27.57 -15.51
N LEU A 63 37.42 28.57 -15.75
CA LEU A 63 38.46 28.89 -14.78
C LEU A 63 37.90 29.31 -13.41
N LYS A 64 36.76 30.03 -13.41
CA LYS A 64 36.07 30.43 -12.18
C LYS A 64 35.60 29.21 -11.39
N ASP A 65 34.95 28.29 -12.06
CA ASP A 65 34.40 27.11 -11.41
C ASP A 65 35.51 26.11 -10.98
N ALA A 66 36.58 26.02 -11.77
CA ALA A 66 37.77 25.25 -11.41
C ALA A 66 38.40 25.76 -10.11
N ARG A 67 38.51 27.09 -9.97
CA ARG A 67 39.01 27.73 -8.73
C ARG A 67 38.06 27.49 -7.52
N ALA A 68 36.75 27.59 -7.72
CA ALA A 68 35.78 27.27 -6.68
C ALA A 68 35.90 25.83 -6.23
N LYS A 69 35.98 24.90 -7.18
CA LYS A 69 36.16 23.47 -6.88
C LYS A 69 37.50 23.17 -6.19
N ALA A 70 38.57 23.86 -6.58
CA ALA A 70 39.86 23.73 -5.90
C ALA A 70 39.76 24.18 -4.42
N HIS A 71 39.01 25.25 -4.16
CA HIS A 71 38.77 25.75 -2.80
C HIS A 71 37.95 24.76 -1.96
N GLU A 72 36.90 24.17 -2.52
CA GLU A 72 36.12 23.10 -1.85
C GLU A 72 37.00 21.90 -1.48
N MET A 73 37.84 21.44 -2.40
CA MET A 73 38.76 20.32 -2.16
C MET A 73 39.80 20.65 -1.09
N ARG A 74 40.21 21.93 -0.95
CA ARG A 74 41.10 22.35 0.13
C ARG A 74 40.40 22.39 1.49
N ALA A 75 39.14 22.79 1.53
CA ALA A 75 38.35 22.73 2.76
C ALA A 75 38.28 21.31 3.33
N LEU A 76 38.22 20.27 2.47
CA LEU A 76 38.31 18.87 2.90
C LEU A 76 39.67 18.54 3.54
N LEU A 77 40.76 19.08 2.96
CA LEU A 77 42.10 18.88 3.55
C LEU A 77 42.24 19.51 4.93
N ASP A 78 41.66 20.70 5.12
CA ASP A 78 41.65 21.40 6.41
C ASP A 78 40.86 20.63 7.46
N GLN A 79 39.88 19.83 7.03
CA GLN A 79 39.09 18.89 7.87
C GLN A 79 39.82 17.54 8.07
N GLY A 80 41.03 17.36 7.55
CA GLY A 80 41.77 16.10 7.67
C GLY A 80 41.31 14.99 6.71
N GLN A 81 40.49 15.33 5.69
CA GLN A 81 39.98 14.39 4.71
C GLN A 81 40.81 14.42 3.41
N ASN A 82 41.01 13.26 2.77
CA ASN A 82 41.71 13.21 1.48
C ASN A 82 40.74 13.47 0.33
N PRO A 83 40.84 14.59 -0.39
CA PRO A 83 39.91 14.93 -1.49
C PRO A 83 39.81 13.87 -2.57
N LYS A 84 40.90 13.17 -2.88
CA LYS A 84 40.90 12.10 -3.90
C LYS A 84 40.10 10.88 -3.44
N VAL A 85 40.13 10.58 -2.16
CA VAL A 85 39.33 9.49 -1.57
C VAL A 85 37.87 9.90 -1.57
N GLU A 86 37.54 11.14 -1.15
CA GLU A 86 36.17 11.64 -1.10
C GLU A 86 35.53 11.67 -2.49
N VAL A 87 36.23 12.19 -3.49
CA VAL A 87 35.74 12.17 -4.89
C VAL A 87 35.52 10.73 -5.38
N ARG A 88 36.42 9.81 -5.06
CA ARG A 88 36.26 8.38 -5.43
C ARG A 88 35.08 7.75 -4.73
N VAL A 89 34.89 8.01 -3.45
CA VAL A 89 33.73 7.50 -2.68
C VAL A 89 32.43 8.07 -3.24
N GLN A 90 32.39 9.36 -3.56
CA GLN A 90 31.21 9.95 -4.22
C GLN A 90 30.93 9.32 -5.58
N GLN A 91 31.96 9.14 -6.43
CA GLN A 91 31.81 8.47 -7.72
C GLN A 91 31.31 7.03 -7.57
N GLN A 92 31.83 6.31 -6.60
CA GLN A 92 31.37 4.93 -6.32
C GLN A 92 29.92 4.92 -5.86
N ARG A 93 29.50 5.83 -4.99
CA ARG A 93 28.09 5.98 -4.59
C ARG A 93 27.19 6.27 -5.78
N TYR A 94 27.68 7.02 -6.80
CA TYR A 94 26.92 7.28 -8.01
C TYR A 94 26.76 6.05 -8.92
N ILE A 95 27.78 5.19 -8.96
CA ILE A 95 27.76 3.97 -9.76
C ILE A 95 26.91 2.89 -9.09
N ASP A 96 26.96 2.83 -7.76
CA ASP A 96 26.26 1.83 -6.94
C ASP A 96 24.88 2.29 -6.46
N ALA A 97 24.40 3.47 -6.92
CA ALA A 97 23.12 4.00 -6.52
C ALA A 97 21.98 3.10 -7.00
N SER A 98 21.32 2.43 -6.05
CA SER A 98 20.14 1.63 -6.33
C SER A 98 19.01 2.51 -6.88
N THR A 99 18.32 2.05 -7.91
CA THR A 99 17.14 2.72 -8.44
C THR A 99 15.94 2.56 -7.50
N LEU A 100 14.91 3.38 -7.66
CA LEU A 100 13.67 3.17 -6.90
C LEU A 100 13.07 1.80 -7.19
N SER A 101 13.14 1.30 -8.43
CA SER A 101 12.67 -0.03 -8.81
C SER A 101 13.40 -1.13 -8.03
N ASP A 102 14.73 -1.04 -7.93
CA ASP A 102 15.52 -2.03 -7.17
C ASP A 102 15.12 -2.02 -5.70
N VAL A 103 15.07 -0.83 -5.09
CA VAL A 103 14.72 -0.67 -3.68
C VAL A 103 13.29 -1.10 -3.39
N PHE A 104 12.35 -0.80 -4.29
CA PHE A 104 10.96 -1.26 -4.16
C PHE A 104 10.87 -2.78 -4.21
N ASN A 105 11.55 -3.43 -5.15
CA ASN A 105 11.55 -4.89 -5.29
C ASN A 105 12.16 -5.57 -4.05
N ASP A 106 13.29 -5.08 -3.56
CA ASP A 106 13.92 -5.58 -2.34
C ASP A 106 13.00 -5.44 -1.11
N TRP A 107 12.36 -4.28 -0.95
CA TRP A 107 11.37 -4.07 0.10
C TRP A 107 10.15 -4.97 -0.07
N TYR A 108 9.69 -5.14 -1.30
CA TYR A 108 8.52 -5.97 -1.61
C TYR A 108 8.78 -7.43 -1.23
N GLU A 109 9.91 -8.00 -1.64
CA GLU A 109 10.26 -9.40 -1.36
C GLU A 109 10.60 -9.63 0.12
N SER A 110 11.43 -8.75 0.69
CA SER A 110 11.92 -8.93 2.05
C SER A 110 10.88 -8.66 3.13
N TYR A 111 9.95 -7.72 2.89
CA TYR A 111 8.98 -7.25 3.88
C TYR A 111 7.53 -7.41 3.43
N CYS A 112 7.16 -6.91 2.24
CA CYS A 112 5.77 -6.77 1.84
C CYS A 112 5.08 -8.13 1.68
N LEU A 113 5.67 -9.06 0.94
CA LEU A 113 5.16 -10.42 0.77
C LEU A 113 4.97 -11.17 2.09
N LYS A 114 5.86 -10.94 3.07
CA LYS A 114 5.82 -11.63 4.36
C LYS A 114 4.82 -11.04 5.34
N LYS A 115 4.49 -9.75 5.21
CA LYS A 115 3.75 -9.00 6.25
C LYS A 115 2.41 -8.46 5.79
N LYS A 116 2.15 -8.33 4.48
CA LYS A 116 0.95 -7.68 3.95
C LYS A 116 0.11 -8.62 3.10
N LYS A 117 -1.17 -8.75 3.43
CA LYS A 117 -2.12 -9.54 2.62
C LYS A 117 -2.38 -8.92 1.24
N SER A 118 -2.29 -7.61 1.12
CA SER A 118 -2.50 -6.85 -0.11
C SER A 118 -1.20 -6.57 -0.86
N ALA A 119 -0.20 -7.45 -0.74
CA ALA A 119 1.08 -7.26 -1.40
C ALA A 119 0.93 -7.11 -2.92
N SER A 120 0.10 -7.93 -3.56
CA SER A 120 -0.19 -7.84 -5.00
C SER A 120 -0.78 -6.49 -5.40
N ASP A 121 -1.74 -5.96 -4.64
CA ASP A 121 -2.36 -4.67 -4.94
C ASP A 121 -1.37 -3.51 -4.79
N ILE A 122 -0.43 -3.63 -3.83
CA ILE A 122 0.63 -2.65 -3.63
C ILE A 122 1.58 -2.68 -4.82
N LYS A 123 2.01 -3.88 -5.25
CA LYS A 123 2.87 -4.06 -6.41
C LYS A 123 2.24 -3.46 -7.66
N SER A 124 1.01 -3.85 -7.97
CA SER A 124 0.28 -3.32 -9.13
C SER A 124 0.13 -1.79 -9.08
N SER A 125 -0.12 -1.20 -7.90
CA SER A 125 -0.21 0.27 -7.77
C SER A 125 1.12 0.96 -8.08
N PHE A 126 2.25 0.37 -7.69
CA PHE A 126 3.57 0.94 -7.98
C PHE A 126 3.96 0.73 -9.44
N GLU A 127 3.77 -0.48 -9.98
CA GLU A 127 4.07 -0.80 -11.38
C GLU A 127 3.26 0.03 -12.38
N LEU A 128 2.02 0.40 -12.01
CA LEU A 128 1.16 1.17 -12.89
C LEU A 128 1.38 2.68 -12.78
N HIS A 129 1.66 3.20 -11.58
CA HIS A 129 1.58 4.64 -11.35
C HIS A 129 2.89 5.30 -10.88
N VAL A 130 3.86 4.55 -10.38
CA VAL A 130 5.09 5.13 -9.79
C VAL A 130 6.33 4.75 -10.57
N LEU A 131 6.53 3.45 -10.80
CA LEU A 131 7.76 2.97 -11.43
C LEU A 131 7.94 3.40 -12.88
N PRO A 132 6.88 3.59 -13.70
CA PRO A 132 7.04 4.13 -15.05
C PRO A 132 7.61 5.57 -15.08
N GLU A 133 7.33 6.37 -14.04
CA GLU A 133 7.71 7.78 -14.00
C GLU A 133 9.11 8.02 -13.37
N ILE A 134 9.37 7.34 -12.24
CA ILE A 134 10.57 7.59 -11.44
C ILE A 134 11.33 6.31 -11.05
N GLY A 135 10.91 5.14 -11.55
CA GLY A 135 11.47 3.84 -11.18
C GLY A 135 12.95 3.68 -11.50
N ASP A 136 13.40 4.21 -12.63
CA ASP A 136 14.79 4.12 -13.11
C ASP A 136 15.72 5.17 -12.49
N LEU A 137 15.16 6.10 -11.69
CA LEU A 137 15.97 7.12 -11.04
C LEU A 137 16.65 6.55 -9.77
N PRO A 138 17.90 6.98 -9.50
CA PRO A 138 18.55 6.72 -8.22
C PRO A 138 17.69 7.24 -7.07
N ILE A 139 17.41 6.37 -6.09
CA ILE A 139 16.44 6.67 -5.01
C ILE A 139 16.83 7.89 -4.16
N ASP A 140 18.13 8.14 -4.01
CA ASP A 140 18.69 9.27 -3.27
C ASP A 140 18.55 10.62 -3.98
N ARG A 141 18.16 10.63 -5.26
CA ARG A 141 17.98 11.81 -6.10
C ARG A 141 16.56 12.15 -6.44
N ILE A 142 15.61 11.29 -6.08
CA ILE A 142 14.20 11.57 -6.31
C ILE A 142 13.75 12.67 -5.36
N THR A 143 13.36 13.79 -5.95
CA THR A 143 12.94 14.98 -5.21
C THR A 143 11.51 14.85 -4.69
N LEU A 144 11.16 15.64 -3.67
CA LEU A 144 9.79 15.75 -3.19
C LEU A 144 8.83 16.16 -4.32
N GLN A 145 9.25 17.07 -5.20
CA GLN A 145 8.40 17.54 -6.31
C GLN A 145 8.04 16.44 -7.30
N GLN A 146 8.96 15.52 -7.59
CA GLN A 146 8.67 14.36 -8.46
C GLN A 146 7.66 13.42 -7.82
N TRP A 147 7.75 13.20 -6.51
CA TRP A 147 6.74 12.43 -5.78
C TRP A 147 5.39 13.13 -5.75
N LEU A 148 5.36 14.45 -5.49
CA LEU A 148 4.11 15.21 -5.42
C LEU A 148 3.41 15.24 -6.77
N ALA A 149 4.11 15.41 -7.88
CA ALA A 149 3.52 15.37 -9.22
C ALA A 149 2.69 14.10 -9.45
N ILE A 150 3.26 12.92 -9.14
CA ILE A 150 2.55 11.64 -9.26
C ILE A 150 1.36 11.55 -8.30
N LEU A 151 1.55 12.01 -7.05
CA LEU A 151 0.54 11.88 -6.01
C LEU A 151 -0.63 12.84 -6.19
N GLU A 152 -0.38 14.05 -6.69
CA GLU A 152 -1.39 15.07 -7.00
C GLU A 152 -2.24 14.63 -8.19
N ASP A 153 -1.62 14.19 -9.30
CA ASP A 153 -2.34 13.64 -10.45
C ASP A 153 -3.23 12.46 -10.05
N LEU A 154 -2.69 11.53 -9.23
CA LEU A 154 -3.48 10.42 -8.71
C LEU A 154 -4.58 10.85 -7.75
N ALA A 155 -4.38 11.92 -6.97
CA ALA A 155 -5.37 12.42 -6.02
C ALA A 155 -6.58 13.02 -6.73
N GLU A 156 -6.39 13.64 -7.91
CA GLU A 156 -7.46 14.15 -8.75
C GLU A 156 -8.27 13.04 -9.40
N GLU A 157 -7.61 12.01 -9.95
CA GLU A 157 -8.27 10.94 -10.69
C GLU A 157 -8.81 9.82 -9.78
N ILE A 158 -7.96 9.29 -8.88
CA ILE A 158 -8.26 8.10 -8.07
C ILE A 158 -7.73 8.30 -6.64
N PRO A 159 -8.39 9.13 -5.80
CA PRO A 159 -7.91 9.49 -4.46
C PRO A 159 -7.53 8.30 -3.56
N SER A 160 -8.25 7.18 -3.69
CA SER A 160 -7.99 5.98 -2.89
C SER A 160 -6.67 5.27 -3.27
N ILE A 161 -6.27 5.38 -4.53
CA ILE A 161 -4.97 4.86 -5.01
C ILE A 161 -3.86 5.81 -4.57
N ALA A 162 -4.06 7.13 -4.69
CA ALA A 162 -3.10 8.14 -4.21
C ALA A 162 -2.77 7.93 -2.72
N GLU A 163 -3.78 7.77 -1.85
CA GLU A 163 -3.57 7.48 -0.42
C GLU A 163 -2.80 6.17 -0.20
N ARG A 164 -3.11 5.13 -0.99
CA ARG A 164 -2.41 3.84 -0.94
C ARG A 164 -0.94 3.99 -1.36
N VAL A 165 -0.69 4.66 -2.48
CA VAL A 165 0.67 4.90 -2.99
C VAL A 165 1.46 5.71 -1.97
N LEU A 166 0.95 6.84 -1.48
CA LEU A 166 1.60 7.66 -0.46
C LEU A 166 1.97 6.83 0.79
N THR A 167 1.00 6.07 1.32
CA THR A 167 1.23 5.25 2.52
C THR A 167 2.33 4.22 2.31
N ASN A 168 2.38 3.57 1.16
CA ASN A 168 3.39 2.55 0.87
C ASN A 168 4.72 3.16 0.45
N ALA A 169 4.74 4.26 -0.30
CA ALA A 169 5.95 5.01 -0.63
C ALA A 169 6.68 5.47 0.64
N LYS A 170 5.96 6.03 1.61
CA LYS A 170 6.54 6.34 2.94
C LYS A 170 7.20 5.15 3.60
N GLN A 171 6.62 3.94 3.46
CA GLN A 171 7.19 2.73 4.06
C GLN A 171 8.42 2.24 3.30
N VAL A 172 8.42 2.29 1.97
CA VAL A 172 9.60 1.98 1.13
C VAL A 172 10.75 2.92 1.49
N LEU A 173 10.50 4.23 1.49
CA LEU A 173 11.51 5.23 1.82
C LEU A 173 12.00 5.13 3.27
N LYS A 174 11.12 4.82 4.22
CA LYS A 174 11.52 4.54 5.61
C LYS A 174 12.41 3.29 5.70
N TRP A 175 12.12 2.27 4.90
CA TRP A 175 12.92 1.05 4.82
C TRP A 175 14.29 1.32 4.18
N ALA A 176 14.33 2.14 3.11
CA ALA A 176 15.55 2.59 2.46
C ALA A 176 16.43 3.42 3.40
N LYS A 177 15.82 4.38 4.14
CA LYS A 177 16.55 5.18 5.14
C LYS A 177 17.21 4.32 6.22
N LYS A 178 16.54 3.28 6.71
CA LYS A 178 17.11 2.35 7.70
C LYS A 178 18.30 1.52 7.16
N ARG A 179 18.49 1.50 5.84
CA ARG A 179 19.60 0.82 5.15
C ARG A 179 20.62 1.79 4.59
N GLU A 180 20.49 3.05 4.97
CA GLU A 180 21.41 4.14 4.56
C GLU A 180 21.45 4.36 3.04
N LEU A 181 20.41 3.90 2.31
CA LEU A 181 20.26 4.14 0.88
C LEU A 181 19.81 5.57 0.59
N ILE A 182 19.16 6.23 1.55
CA ILE A 182 18.77 7.65 1.53
C ILE A 182 19.00 8.27 2.91
N GLU A 183 19.34 9.54 2.95
CA GLU A 183 19.54 10.28 4.22
C GLU A 183 18.22 10.77 4.81
N VAL A 184 17.32 11.25 3.95
CA VAL A 184 16.03 11.83 4.34
C VAL A 184 14.90 11.15 3.56
N ASN A 185 13.78 10.90 4.23
CA ASN A 185 12.55 10.47 3.56
C ASN A 185 11.76 11.73 3.16
N PRO A 186 11.70 12.09 1.87
CA PRO A 186 11.03 13.32 1.42
C PRO A 186 9.52 13.33 1.68
N LEU A 187 8.90 12.15 1.84
CA LEU A 187 7.47 12.03 2.08
C LEU A 187 7.09 11.95 3.57
N SER A 188 8.05 12.04 4.51
CA SER A 188 7.77 11.84 5.95
C SER A 188 6.60 12.68 6.46
N ASP A 189 6.56 13.94 6.07
CA ASP A 189 5.64 14.96 6.57
C ASP A 189 4.49 15.29 5.59
N ILE A 190 4.33 14.50 4.53
CA ILE A 190 3.23 14.66 3.57
C ILE A 190 2.02 13.85 4.04
N TYR A 191 0.86 14.48 4.16
CA TYR A 191 -0.38 13.86 4.62
C TYR A 191 -1.46 13.90 3.53
N ALA A 192 -2.19 12.80 3.39
CA ALA A 192 -3.18 12.64 2.33
C ALA A 192 -4.29 13.71 2.38
N LYS A 193 -4.71 14.12 3.59
CA LYS A 193 -5.76 15.10 3.75
C LYS A 193 -5.25 16.53 3.58
N GLU A 194 -4.18 16.86 4.29
CA GLU A 194 -3.64 18.23 4.37
C GLU A 194 -2.97 18.65 3.06
N ASP A 195 -2.17 17.77 2.47
CA ASP A 195 -1.33 18.11 1.32
C ASP A 195 -1.93 17.69 -0.02
N LEU A 196 -2.73 16.62 -0.06
CA LEU A 196 -3.33 16.10 -1.30
C LEU A 196 -4.85 16.32 -1.36
N GLY A 197 -5.48 16.97 -0.36
CA GLY A 197 -6.91 17.21 -0.33
C GLY A 197 -7.79 15.94 -0.29
N ILE A 198 -7.21 14.78 0.02
CA ILE A 198 -7.93 13.51 -0.01
C ILE A 198 -8.82 13.37 1.23
N GLU A 199 -10.09 13.59 1.06
CA GLU A 199 -11.08 13.35 2.11
C GLU A 199 -11.60 11.92 2.08
N LYS A 200 -11.64 11.28 3.26
CA LYS A 200 -12.25 9.95 3.41
C LYS A 200 -13.78 10.08 3.43
N ASN A 201 -14.39 10.02 2.27
CA ASN A 201 -15.85 9.90 2.17
C ASN A 201 -16.28 8.53 2.74
N ARG A 202 -16.52 8.48 4.05
CA ARG A 202 -17.14 7.32 4.70
C ARG A 202 -18.64 7.38 4.44
N VAL A 203 -19.06 6.91 3.26
CA VAL A 203 -20.49 6.66 3.04
C VAL A 203 -20.96 5.65 4.09
N LYS A 204 -21.75 6.13 5.03
CA LYS A 204 -22.37 5.30 6.08
C LYS A 204 -23.74 4.84 5.57
N ARG A 205 -23.73 3.82 4.72
CA ARG A 205 -24.96 3.25 4.16
C ARG A 205 -25.52 2.20 5.10
N VAL A 206 -26.78 2.35 5.50
CA VAL A 206 -27.61 1.37 6.20
C VAL A 206 -28.87 1.20 5.38
N LEU A 207 -29.24 -0.02 5.03
CA LEU A 207 -30.45 -0.30 4.27
C LEU A 207 -31.67 -0.12 5.18
N THR A 208 -32.72 0.51 4.64
CA THR A 208 -34.04 0.59 5.31
C THR A 208 -34.74 -0.76 5.30
N ASP A 209 -35.78 -0.93 6.09
CA ASP A 209 -36.57 -2.16 6.12
C ASP A 209 -37.22 -2.43 4.74
N GLU A 210 -37.70 -1.41 4.05
CA GLU A 210 -38.20 -1.52 2.68
C GLU A 210 -37.09 -1.99 1.71
N GLU A 211 -35.90 -1.40 1.78
CA GLU A 211 -34.78 -1.78 0.94
C GLU A 211 -34.34 -3.24 1.21
N ILE A 212 -34.35 -3.68 2.47
CA ILE A 212 -34.08 -5.06 2.85
C ILE A 212 -35.11 -5.99 2.18
N SER A 213 -36.41 -5.66 2.26
CA SER A 213 -37.47 -6.43 1.62
C SER A 213 -37.25 -6.56 0.11
N MET A 214 -36.99 -5.46 -0.57
CA MET A 214 -36.77 -5.43 -2.01
C MET A 214 -35.50 -6.19 -2.43
N VAL A 215 -34.41 -6.02 -1.69
CA VAL A 215 -33.14 -6.77 -1.94
C VAL A 215 -33.38 -8.26 -1.74
N TRP A 216 -34.07 -8.67 -0.66
CA TRP A 216 -34.34 -10.07 -0.39
C TRP A 216 -35.21 -10.71 -1.50
N LYS A 217 -36.27 -10.05 -1.89
CA LYS A 217 -37.13 -10.47 -3.02
C LYS A 217 -36.32 -10.62 -4.31
N ALA A 218 -35.49 -9.62 -4.63
CA ALA A 218 -34.66 -9.66 -5.83
C ALA A 218 -33.62 -10.80 -5.79
N ILE A 219 -33.08 -11.13 -4.62
CA ILE A 219 -32.20 -12.30 -4.44
C ILE A 219 -32.96 -13.59 -4.77
N ASP A 220 -34.17 -13.77 -4.21
CA ASP A 220 -34.96 -14.99 -4.41
C ASP A 220 -35.39 -15.19 -5.85
N GLU A 221 -35.83 -14.14 -6.49
CA GLU A 221 -36.28 -14.17 -7.90
C GLU A 221 -35.13 -14.15 -8.91
N SER A 222 -33.89 -13.87 -8.48
CA SER A 222 -32.77 -13.77 -9.39
C SER A 222 -32.43 -15.13 -10.05
N LYS A 223 -31.85 -15.07 -11.26
CA LYS A 223 -31.25 -16.24 -11.93
C LYS A 223 -29.84 -16.53 -11.43
N THR A 224 -29.38 -15.83 -10.40
CA THR A 224 -28.06 -16.02 -9.78
C THR A 224 -27.98 -17.44 -9.19
N LEU A 225 -26.80 -18.04 -9.25
CA LEU A 225 -26.54 -19.36 -8.67
C LEU A 225 -26.97 -19.42 -7.20
N GLN A 226 -27.53 -20.53 -6.77
CA GLN A 226 -28.08 -20.70 -5.42
C GLN A 226 -27.02 -20.40 -4.33
N LYS A 227 -25.77 -20.83 -4.52
CA LYS A 227 -24.66 -20.48 -3.63
C LYS A 227 -24.48 -18.99 -3.40
N ASN A 228 -24.71 -18.15 -4.42
CA ASN A 228 -24.61 -16.69 -4.32
C ASN A 228 -25.80 -16.09 -3.58
N LYS A 229 -26.99 -16.65 -3.75
CA LYS A 229 -28.18 -16.26 -2.99
C LYS A 229 -27.97 -16.53 -1.49
N ILE A 230 -27.53 -17.74 -1.17
CA ILE A 230 -27.21 -18.15 0.20
C ILE A 230 -26.13 -17.24 0.81
N PHE A 231 -25.08 -16.95 0.05
CA PHE A 231 -24.02 -16.03 0.51
C PHE A 231 -24.55 -14.65 0.89
N LEU A 232 -25.38 -14.02 0.05
CA LEU A 232 -25.95 -12.71 0.34
C LEU A 232 -26.87 -12.74 1.58
N LYS A 233 -27.73 -13.75 1.67
CA LYS A 233 -28.64 -13.92 2.83
C LYS A 233 -27.84 -14.11 4.12
N LEU A 234 -26.88 -15.02 4.16
CA LEU A 234 -26.05 -15.27 5.33
C LEU A 234 -25.18 -14.07 5.71
N CYS A 235 -24.69 -13.28 4.73
CA CYS A 235 -23.99 -12.02 5.02
C CYS A 235 -24.87 -11.04 5.80
N LEU A 236 -26.15 -10.92 5.44
CA LEU A 236 -27.09 -10.07 6.16
C LEU A 236 -27.48 -10.67 7.51
N MET A 237 -27.79 -11.97 7.57
CA MET A 237 -28.22 -12.65 8.80
C MET A 237 -27.13 -12.62 9.87
N PHE A 238 -25.90 -12.97 9.54
CA PHE A 238 -24.77 -12.97 10.47
C PHE A 238 -24.18 -11.57 10.72
N GLY A 239 -24.32 -10.63 9.80
CA GLY A 239 -23.59 -9.36 9.85
C GLY A 239 -22.06 -9.55 9.75
N CYS A 240 -21.61 -10.64 9.16
CA CYS A 240 -20.20 -11.02 9.07
C CYS A 240 -19.44 -10.20 7.98
N ARG A 241 -18.11 -10.27 7.97
CA ARG A 241 -17.34 -9.79 6.82
C ARG A 241 -17.48 -10.77 5.67
N ASN A 242 -17.64 -10.26 4.44
CA ASN A 242 -17.74 -11.10 3.25
C ASN A 242 -16.58 -12.11 3.14
N GLY A 243 -15.36 -11.69 3.48
CA GLY A 243 -14.19 -12.57 3.46
C GLY A 243 -14.25 -13.71 4.45
N GLU A 244 -14.90 -13.52 5.63
CA GLU A 244 -15.06 -14.58 6.62
C GLU A 244 -15.90 -15.72 6.07
N LEU A 245 -17.04 -15.39 5.44
CA LEU A 245 -17.97 -16.38 4.89
C LEU A 245 -17.48 -16.96 3.56
N ARG A 246 -16.95 -16.12 2.66
CA ARG A 246 -16.45 -16.52 1.35
C ARG A 246 -15.30 -17.52 1.40
N SER A 247 -14.42 -17.40 2.42
CA SER A 247 -13.26 -18.28 2.60
C SER A 247 -13.49 -19.36 3.66
N ALA A 248 -14.73 -19.49 4.17
CA ALA A 248 -15.07 -20.51 5.16
C ALA A 248 -14.94 -21.92 4.57
N LYS A 249 -14.58 -22.85 5.43
CA LYS A 249 -14.61 -24.30 5.14
C LYS A 249 -15.82 -24.94 5.78
N LYS A 250 -16.29 -26.06 5.23
CA LYS A 250 -17.42 -26.82 5.80
C LYS A 250 -17.20 -27.19 7.28
N LYS A 251 -15.96 -27.55 7.63
CA LYS A 251 -15.56 -27.89 9.03
C LYS A 251 -15.66 -26.73 10.02
N ASP A 252 -15.73 -25.48 9.52
CA ASP A 252 -15.83 -24.31 10.40
C ASP A 252 -17.25 -24.16 10.99
N PHE A 253 -18.23 -24.90 10.46
CA PHE A 253 -19.61 -24.93 10.93
C PHE A 253 -19.86 -26.21 11.77
N ASP A 254 -19.82 -26.08 13.08
CA ASP A 254 -20.17 -27.17 13.98
C ASP A 254 -21.70 -27.24 14.19
N LEU A 255 -22.36 -28.02 13.33
CA LEU A 255 -23.82 -28.17 13.37
C LEU A 255 -24.33 -28.91 14.60
N LYS A 256 -23.47 -29.68 15.28
CA LYS A 256 -23.83 -30.33 16.56
C LYS A 256 -23.90 -29.33 17.69
N ARG A 257 -22.90 -28.45 17.79
CA ARG A 257 -22.84 -27.37 18.78
C ARG A 257 -23.64 -26.14 18.37
N LYS A 258 -24.16 -26.12 17.14
CA LYS A 258 -24.87 -24.95 16.54
C LYS A 258 -24.04 -23.68 16.59
N VAL A 259 -22.76 -23.74 16.16
CA VAL A 259 -21.85 -22.60 16.10
C VAL A 259 -21.06 -22.58 14.80
N TRP A 260 -20.82 -21.39 14.30
CA TRP A 260 -19.84 -21.11 13.26
C TRP A 260 -18.57 -20.53 13.90
N ILE A 261 -17.46 -21.24 13.74
CA ILE A 261 -16.14 -20.87 14.25
C ILE A 261 -15.33 -20.30 13.08
N VAL A 262 -15.06 -18.99 13.08
CA VAL A 262 -14.20 -18.36 12.08
C VAL A 262 -12.76 -18.44 12.56
N PRO A 263 -11.88 -19.20 11.88
CA PRO A 263 -10.50 -19.39 12.30
C PRO A 263 -9.71 -18.09 12.35
N VAL A 264 -8.64 -18.06 13.16
CA VAL A 264 -7.71 -16.91 13.30
C VAL A 264 -7.22 -16.41 11.95
N ASP A 265 -6.86 -17.32 11.05
CA ASP A 265 -6.33 -16.96 9.71
C ASP A 265 -7.39 -16.40 8.77
N ASN A 266 -8.67 -16.70 9.01
CA ASN A 266 -9.78 -16.23 8.19
C ASN A 266 -10.43 -14.95 8.73
N ASN A 267 -9.97 -14.43 9.85
CA ASN A 267 -10.51 -13.19 10.39
C ASN A 267 -9.45 -12.07 10.50
N LYS A 268 -9.86 -10.85 10.18
CA LYS A 268 -8.94 -9.69 10.13
C LYS A 268 -8.32 -9.36 11.49
N VAL A 269 -9.05 -9.63 12.57
CA VAL A 269 -8.64 -9.29 13.94
C VAL A 269 -7.86 -10.45 14.58
N GLY A 270 -8.23 -11.70 14.28
CA GLY A 270 -7.64 -12.91 14.83
C GLY A 270 -6.12 -12.98 14.69
N ARG A 271 -5.58 -12.54 13.56
CA ARG A 271 -4.12 -12.48 13.36
C ARG A 271 -3.38 -11.56 14.34
N LYS A 272 -4.08 -10.56 14.90
CA LYS A 272 -3.50 -9.66 15.90
C LYS A 272 -3.72 -10.14 17.31
N THR A 273 -4.83 -10.83 17.56
CA THR A 273 -5.30 -11.20 18.89
C THR A 273 -5.14 -12.67 19.21
N GLY A 274 -4.91 -13.53 18.21
CA GLY A 274 -4.91 -14.98 18.36
C GLY A 274 -6.30 -15.58 18.59
N ARG A 275 -7.39 -14.81 18.43
CA ARG A 275 -8.76 -15.24 18.75
C ARG A 275 -9.57 -15.62 17.53
N GLU A 276 -10.32 -16.70 17.64
CA GLU A 276 -11.38 -17.08 16.72
C GLU A 276 -12.61 -16.21 16.94
N ILE A 277 -13.53 -16.19 15.98
CA ILE A 277 -14.85 -15.59 16.16
C ILE A 277 -15.87 -16.71 16.20
N ILE A 278 -16.67 -16.78 17.27
CA ILE A 278 -17.70 -17.80 17.44
C ILE A 278 -19.06 -17.14 17.32
N ARG A 279 -19.93 -17.67 16.46
CA ARG A 279 -21.30 -17.19 16.26
C ARG A 279 -22.28 -18.35 16.36
N PRO A 280 -23.42 -18.20 17.07
CA PRO A 280 -24.47 -19.21 17.08
C PRO A 280 -25.11 -19.37 15.71
N ILE A 281 -25.51 -20.57 15.37
CA ILE A 281 -26.26 -20.91 14.16
C ILE A 281 -27.70 -21.19 14.58
N LEU A 282 -28.64 -20.38 14.10
CA LEU A 282 -30.08 -20.56 14.31
C LEU A 282 -30.68 -21.45 13.21
N PRO A 283 -31.87 -22.03 13.42
CA PRO A 283 -32.45 -22.96 12.46
C PRO A 283 -32.54 -22.45 11.04
N GLU A 284 -32.92 -21.19 10.82
CA GLU A 284 -33.03 -20.57 9.50
C GLU A 284 -31.68 -20.39 8.80
N MET A 285 -30.64 -20.18 9.59
CA MET A 285 -29.26 -20.12 9.05
C MET A 285 -28.75 -21.52 8.74
N GLU A 286 -29.07 -22.49 9.59
CA GLU A 286 -28.68 -23.89 9.41
C GLU A 286 -29.23 -24.47 8.10
N GLU A 287 -30.50 -24.24 7.80
CA GLU A 287 -31.12 -24.67 6.52
C GLU A 287 -30.28 -24.20 5.32
N LEU A 288 -29.92 -22.92 5.28
CA LEU A 288 -29.09 -22.35 4.22
C LEU A 288 -27.65 -22.91 4.22
N ILE A 289 -27.10 -23.18 5.41
CA ILE A 289 -25.75 -23.73 5.55
C ILE A 289 -25.70 -25.17 5.03
N VAL A 290 -26.68 -25.99 5.40
CA VAL A 290 -26.76 -27.38 4.93
C VAL A 290 -26.97 -27.42 3.43
N GLU A 291 -27.85 -26.58 2.89
CA GLU A 291 -28.06 -26.46 1.46
C GLU A 291 -26.75 -26.08 0.75
N ALA A 292 -26.03 -25.06 1.23
CA ALA A 292 -24.76 -24.64 0.63
C ALA A 292 -23.69 -25.74 0.64
N MET A 293 -23.63 -26.52 1.75
CA MET A 293 -22.67 -27.64 1.86
C MET A 293 -22.93 -28.75 0.84
N ALA A 294 -24.17 -28.92 0.41
CA ALA A 294 -24.57 -29.93 -0.57
C ALA A 294 -24.22 -29.54 -2.02
N HIS A 295 -23.87 -28.29 -2.30
CA HIS A 295 -23.61 -27.82 -3.65
C HIS A 295 -22.24 -28.21 -4.23
N ASN A 296 -21.28 -28.64 -3.42
CA ASN A 296 -19.96 -29.05 -3.88
C ASN A 296 -19.35 -30.11 -2.95
N ASP A 297 -18.40 -30.89 -3.49
CA ASP A 297 -17.72 -31.98 -2.77
C ASP A 297 -16.37 -31.55 -2.17
N THR A 298 -16.03 -30.28 -2.22
CA THR A 298 -14.78 -29.75 -1.65
C THR A 298 -14.89 -29.44 -0.17
N ASP A 299 -13.77 -29.15 0.47
CA ASP A 299 -13.72 -28.66 1.86
C ASP A 299 -14.27 -27.25 2.01
N TYR A 300 -14.38 -26.47 0.93
CA TYR A 300 -14.86 -25.10 0.97
C TYR A 300 -16.37 -25.02 1.15
N PHE A 301 -16.82 -24.08 1.95
CA PHE A 301 -18.24 -23.83 2.16
C PHE A 301 -18.91 -23.30 0.89
N LEU A 302 -18.29 -22.29 0.26
CA LEU A 302 -18.71 -21.70 -1.00
C LEU A 302 -17.55 -21.69 -1.99
N THR A 303 -17.78 -22.18 -3.19
CA THR A 303 -16.75 -22.34 -4.22
C THR A 303 -16.91 -21.32 -5.33
N ASN A 304 -15.88 -21.19 -6.17
CA ASN A 304 -15.97 -20.53 -7.48
C ASN A 304 -16.83 -21.37 -8.45
N ASP A 305 -16.98 -20.91 -9.68
CA ASP A 305 -17.85 -21.59 -10.66
C ASP A 305 -17.28 -22.93 -11.14
N ASN A 306 -15.99 -23.18 -10.94
CA ASN A 306 -15.34 -24.47 -11.27
C ASN A 306 -15.31 -25.43 -10.07
N ASP A 307 -15.87 -25.05 -8.92
CA ASP A 307 -15.95 -25.81 -7.66
C ASP A 307 -14.62 -26.36 -7.11
N VAL A 308 -13.51 -25.68 -7.43
CA VAL A 308 -12.16 -26.10 -7.01
C VAL A 308 -11.59 -25.19 -5.91
N THR A 309 -11.85 -23.89 -6.00
CA THR A 309 -11.33 -22.88 -5.07
C THR A 309 -12.46 -22.15 -4.35
N PRO A 310 -12.20 -21.49 -3.23
CA PRO A 310 -13.23 -20.69 -2.57
C PRO A 310 -13.74 -19.58 -3.48
N MET A 311 -14.98 -19.13 -3.22
CA MET A 311 -15.63 -18.04 -3.95
C MET A 311 -14.68 -16.83 -4.08
N GLY A 312 -14.49 -16.36 -5.31
CA GLY A 312 -13.60 -15.25 -5.65
C GLY A 312 -14.06 -13.91 -5.04
N ASN A 313 -13.12 -13.05 -4.68
CA ASN A 313 -13.45 -11.73 -4.14
C ASN A 313 -14.19 -10.86 -5.17
N GLY A 314 -13.74 -10.85 -6.44
CA GLY A 314 -14.39 -10.11 -7.51
C GLY A 314 -15.83 -10.56 -7.74
N ALA A 315 -16.08 -11.87 -7.79
CA ALA A 315 -17.42 -12.43 -7.96
C ALA A 315 -18.36 -11.98 -6.84
N SER A 316 -17.91 -12.04 -5.57
CA SER A 316 -18.73 -11.62 -4.44
C SER A 316 -19.06 -10.11 -4.45
N ILE A 317 -18.08 -9.27 -4.78
CA ILE A 317 -18.25 -7.80 -4.81
C ILE A 317 -19.22 -7.35 -5.91
N ALA A 318 -19.32 -8.10 -7.01
CA ALA A 318 -20.26 -7.80 -8.10
C ALA A 318 -21.73 -8.08 -7.74
N LEU A 319 -22.01 -8.94 -6.76
CA LEU A 319 -23.38 -9.37 -6.43
C LEU A 319 -24.34 -8.20 -6.08
N PRO A 320 -23.97 -7.22 -5.24
CA PRO A 320 -24.83 -6.06 -4.97
C PRO A 320 -25.25 -5.32 -6.24
N GLY A 321 -24.29 -5.09 -7.16
CA GLY A 321 -24.57 -4.44 -8.44
C GLY A 321 -25.58 -5.23 -9.29
N ASN A 322 -25.45 -6.54 -9.35
CA ASN A 322 -26.36 -7.42 -10.08
C ASN A 322 -27.79 -7.37 -9.49
N ILE A 323 -27.88 -7.34 -8.14
CA ILE A 323 -29.20 -7.22 -7.46
C ILE A 323 -29.83 -5.86 -7.70
N MET A 324 -29.10 -4.76 -7.61
CA MET A 324 -29.59 -3.41 -7.92
C MET A 324 -30.06 -3.30 -9.37
N GLU A 325 -29.31 -3.85 -10.29
CA GLU A 325 -29.69 -3.87 -11.71
C GLU A 325 -30.99 -4.67 -11.94
N ARG A 326 -31.16 -5.80 -11.24
CA ARG A 326 -32.40 -6.57 -11.28
C ARG A 326 -33.57 -5.76 -10.73
N LEU A 327 -33.41 -5.10 -9.59
CA LEU A 327 -34.43 -4.25 -8.97
C LEU A 327 -34.89 -3.15 -9.94
N ARG A 328 -33.93 -2.50 -10.60
CA ARG A 328 -34.22 -1.46 -11.58
C ARG A 328 -35.02 -2.01 -12.78
N ARG A 329 -34.58 -3.15 -13.34
CA ARG A 329 -35.17 -3.71 -14.59
C ARG A 329 -36.52 -4.38 -14.38
N HIS A 330 -36.73 -5.09 -13.27
CA HIS A 330 -37.90 -5.95 -13.08
C HIS A 330 -38.90 -5.42 -12.07
N HIS A 331 -38.47 -4.53 -11.18
CA HIS A 331 -39.32 -3.95 -10.15
C HIS A 331 -39.48 -2.44 -10.27
N ASN A 332 -38.83 -1.80 -11.26
CA ASN A 332 -38.75 -0.32 -11.38
C ASN A 332 -38.38 0.37 -10.05
N TYR A 333 -37.54 -0.32 -9.25
CA TYR A 333 -37.12 0.15 -7.94
C TYR A 333 -35.70 0.70 -7.99
N HIS A 334 -35.54 1.97 -7.68
CA HIS A 334 -34.27 2.68 -7.69
C HIS A 334 -33.80 2.91 -6.27
N MET A 335 -32.66 2.34 -5.92
CA MET A 335 -32.04 2.52 -4.60
C MET A 335 -30.61 3.04 -4.76
N ASN A 336 -30.12 3.73 -3.71
CA ASN A 336 -28.75 4.16 -3.67
C ASN A 336 -27.79 2.98 -3.64
N HIS A 337 -26.60 3.17 -4.20
CA HIS A 337 -25.58 2.13 -4.24
C HIS A 337 -25.28 1.58 -2.83
N TRP A 338 -25.18 0.26 -2.74
CA TRP A 338 -24.78 -0.45 -1.53
C TRP A 338 -23.78 -1.55 -1.85
N THR A 339 -23.02 -1.96 -0.84
CA THR A 339 -21.98 -2.98 -0.89
C THR A 339 -22.24 -4.09 0.12
N LEU A 340 -21.50 -5.22 0.02
CA LEU A 340 -21.57 -6.27 1.03
C LEU A 340 -21.21 -5.78 2.44
N HIS A 341 -20.39 -4.73 2.55
CA HIS A 341 -20.08 -4.15 3.85
C HIS A 341 -21.27 -3.39 4.44
N ASP A 342 -22.18 -2.88 3.62
CA ASP A 342 -23.37 -2.19 4.07
C ASP A 342 -24.43 -3.17 4.58
N LEU A 343 -24.49 -4.43 4.09
CA LEU A 343 -25.28 -5.50 4.74
C LEU A 343 -24.83 -5.71 6.19
N ARG A 344 -23.51 -5.75 6.41
CA ARG A 344 -22.95 -5.88 7.75
C ARG A 344 -23.27 -4.64 8.63
N ARG A 345 -23.21 -3.43 8.08
CA ARG A 345 -23.59 -2.21 8.79
C ARG A 345 -25.08 -2.23 9.15
N THR A 346 -25.91 -2.69 8.23
CA THR A 346 -27.35 -2.84 8.43
C THR A 346 -27.64 -3.81 9.59
N ALA A 347 -27.05 -5.02 9.55
CA ALA A 347 -27.19 -5.98 10.64
C ALA A 347 -26.67 -5.40 11.97
N ARG A 348 -25.46 -4.81 11.97
CA ARG A 348 -24.86 -4.20 13.18
C ARG A 348 -25.74 -3.11 13.80
N THR A 349 -26.32 -2.25 12.96
CA THR A 349 -27.24 -1.19 13.40
C THR A 349 -28.47 -1.79 14.07
N ASN A 350 -29.04 -2.83 13.49
CA ASN A 350 -30.20 -3.51 14.05
C ASN A 350 -29.85 -4.28 15.34
N PHE A 351 -28.70 -4.92 15.44
CA PHE A 351 -28.25 -5.60 16.68
C PHE A 351 -28.24 -4.66 17.89
N SER A 352 -27.95 -3.38 17.68
CA SER A 352 -27.98 -2.38 18.76
C SER A 352 -29.36 -2.23 19.44
N ALA A 353 -30.44 -2.60 18.75
CA ALA A 353 -31.79 -2.57 19.32
C ALA A 353 -32.11 -3.83 20.15
N PHE A 354 -31.32 -4.90 19.99
CA PHE A 354 -31.65 -6.23 20.54
C PHE A 354 -30.69 -6.68 21.65
N THR A 355 -29.52 -6.09 21.76
CA THR A 355 -28.50 -6.49 22.73
C THR A 355 -27.59 -5.33 23.14
N SER A 356 -26.73 -5.56 24.10
CA SER A 356 -25.72 -4.58 24.52
C SER A 356 -24.71 -4.27 23.39
N ARG A 357 -24.08 -3.12 23.47
CA ARG A 357 -23.06 -2.70 22.50
C ARG A 357 -21.94 -3.73 22.36
N ASP A 358 -21.46 -4.28 23.47
CA ASP A 358 -20.33 -5.20 23.49
C ASP A 358 -20.69 -6.53 22.81
N VAL A 359 -21.85 -7.09 23.11
CA VAL A 359 -22.36 -8.30 22.42
C VAL A 359 -22.54 -8.04 20.93
N ALA A 360 -23.11 -6.89 20.55
CA ALA A 360 -23.29 -6.53 19.13
C ALA A 360 -21.93 -6.37 18.39
N GLU A 361 -20.87 -5.89 19.07
CA GLU A 361 -19.52 -5.86 18.49
C GLU A 361 -18.94 -7.28 18.32
N LEU A 362 -19.16 -8.18 19.29
CA LEU A 362 -18.75 -9.57 19.16
C LEU A 362 -19.47 -10.28 18.02
N MET A 363 -20.78 -10.09 17.86
CA MET A 363 -21.56 -10.66 16.75
C MET A 363 -20.98 -10.33 15.39
N ILE A 364 -20.52 -9.11 15.20
CA ILE A 364 -19.84 -8.72 13.96
C ILE A 364 -18.35 -9.09 13.92
N GLY A 365 -17.78 -9.71 14.96
CA GLY A 365 -16.39 -10.15 15.05
C GLY A 365 -15.42 -8.97 15.21
N HIS A 366 -15.78 -8.00 16.07
CA HIS A 366 -14.85 -7.04 16.64
C HIS A 366 -14.36 -7.56 18.00
N VAL A 367 -13.19 -7.13 18.41
CA VAL A 367 -12.67 -7.37 19.76
C VAL A 367 -13.11 -6.22 20.63
N MET A 368 -13.44 -6.50 21.86
CA MET A 368 -13.68 -5.46 22.86
C MET A 368 -12.43 -4.59 23.00
N SER A 369 -12.61 -3.28 23.04
CA SER A 369 -11.53 -2.32 23.14
C SER A 369 -11.13 -2.09 24.61
N GLY A 370 -9.84 -1.81 24.85
CA GLY A 370 -9.32 -1.50 26.18
C GLY A 370 -8.96 -2.73 27.03
N GLU A 371 -8.83 -2.53 28.33
CA GLU A 371 -8.45 -3.58 29.29
C GLU A 371 -9.44 -4.75 29.33
N GLN A 372 -10.74 -4.49 29.17
CA GLN A 372 -11.78 -5.50 29.10
C GLN A 372 -11.49 -6.55 28.01
N GLY A 373 -11.05 -6.11 26.81
CA GLY A 373 -10.69 -7.04 25.73
C GLY A 373 -9.47 -7.91 26.01
N THR A 374 -8.68 -7.57 27.01
CA THR A 374 -7.49 -8.34 27.42
C THR A 374 -7.85 -9.48 28.37
N TYR A 375 -8.85 -9.29 29.23
CA TYR A 375 -9.18 -10.24 30.31
C TYR A 375 -10.48 -11.01 30.06
N ASP A 376 -11.43 -10.51 29.25
CA ASP A 376 -12.69 -11.18 28.96
C ASP A 376 -12.55 -12.11 27.75
N TYR A 377 -12.61 -13.41 28.04
CA TYR A 377 -12.57 -14.50 27.05
C TYR A 377 -13.90 -15.18 26.84
N PHE A 378 -14.98 -14.67 27.44
CA PHE A 378 -16.31 -15.26 27.33
C PHE A 378 -16.90 -14.98 25.94
N ASP A 379 -17.49 -15.98 25.30
CA ASP A 379 -18.01 -15.89 23.92
C ASP A 379 -19.42 -15.28 23.85
N TYR A 380 -20.11 -15.13 24.97
CA TYR A 380 -21.48 -14.57 25.06
C TYR A 380 -22.47 -15.25 24.10
N ILE A 381 -22.33 -16.56 23.85
CA ILE A 381 -23.18 -17.33 22.94
C ILE A 381 -24.67 -17.21 23.27
N PRO A 382 -25.14 -17.38 24.53
CA PRO A 382 -26.55 -17.21 24.86
C PRO A 382 -27.10 -15.82 24.52
N GLN A 383 -26.33 -14.76 24.79
CA GLN A 383 -26.72 -13.38 24.52
C GLN A 383 -26.74 -13.11 23.02
N GLN A 384 -25.75 -13.63 22.30
CA GLN A 384 -25.71 -13.56 20.82
C GLN A 384 -26.93 -14.31 20.23
N THR A 385 -27.26 -15.50 20.72
CA THR A 385 -28.41 -16.32 20.27
C THR A 385 -29.70 -15.52 20.41
N ALA A 386 -29.97 -14.97 21.58
CA ALA A 386 -31.18 -14.17 21.84
C ALA A 386 -31.27 -12.92 20.94
N ALA A 387 -30.13 -12.29 20.62
CA ALA A 387 -30.08 -11.17 19.72
C ALA A 387 -30.33 -11.57 18.24
N TYR A 388 -29.76 -12.71 17.80
CA TYR A 388 -30.01 -13.24 16.47
C TYR A 388 -31.47 -13.71 16.30
N GLU A 389 -32.09 -14.30 17.30
CA GLU A 389 -33.53 -14.68 17.27
C GLU A 389 -34.39 -13.46 16.94
N LYS A 390 -34.23 -12.38 17.67
CA LYS A 390 -34.98 -11.11 17.43
C LYS A 390 -34.67 -10.52 16.05
N TRP A 391 -33.41 -10.59 15.62
CA TRP A 391 -33.02 -10.12 14.29
C TRP A 391 -33.68 -10.95 13.18
N LEU A 392 -33.65 -12.26 13.27
CA LEU A 392 -34.27 -13.15 12.28
C LEU A 392 -35.78 -13.03 12.28
N GLU A 393 -36.41 -12.84 13.44
CA GLU A 393 -37.84 -12.53 13.53
C GLU A 393 -38.18 -11.23 12.78
N LYS A 394 -37.40 -10.16 13.02
CA LYS A 394 -37.54 -8.91 12.26
C LYS A 394 -37.37 -9.14 10.75
N LEU A 395 -36.33 -9.86 10.34
CA LEU A 395 -36.09 -10.18 8.92
C LEU A 395 -37.26 -10.93 8.30
N LYS A 396 -37.81 -11.94 9.00
CA LYS A 396 -39.02 -12.67 8.54
C LYS A 396 -40.21 -11.72 8.36
N GLY A 397 -40.43 -10.79 9.29
CA GLY A 397 -41.50 -9.79 9.18
C GLY A 397 -41.31 -8.89 7.95
N ILE A 398 -40.10 -8.43 7.70
CA ILE A 398 -39.76 -7.55 6.56
C ILE A 398 -39.87 -8.30 5.21
N THR A 399 -39.45 -9.56 5.15
CA THR A 399 -39.31 -10.29 3.87
C THR A 399 -40.58 -11.08 3.46
N LYS A 400 -41.56 -11.22 4.35
CA LYS A 400 -42.87 -11.86 4.05
C LYS A 400 -43.93 -10.88 3.61
N SER A 401 -43.71 -9.58 3.78
CA SER A 401 -44.54 -8.50 3.29
C SER A 401 -44.17 -8.15 1.85
#